data_798b98c9d4ed09ea5d4657264e23259e
#
_entry.id   798b98c9d4ed09ea5d4657264e23259e
#
_cell.length_a   1.000
_cell.length_b   1.000
_cell.length_c   1.000
_cell.angle_alpha   90.00
_cell.angle_beta   90.00
_cell.angle_gamma   90.00
#
_symmetry.space_group_name_H-M   'P 1'
#
loop_
_entity.id
_entity.type
_entity.pdbx_description
1 polymer ?
#
loop_
_entity_poly.entity_id
_entity_poly.type
_entity_poly.pdbx_seq_one_letter_code
_entity_poly.pdbx_strand_id
1 'polypeptide(L)'
;TLAQIQKQIIETGKPASQMIHNATAEIILAKESKPIESENIIGFVEGSDPKLKNEYVILTAHYDHVGITPEGQVNNGADDNGSGTVALLEVAEAFSIMKKKPGRSIVFAWVTAEEKGLFGSRYYTENPVFPLSQTIANINLDMVGRSAPTENGPVTDVEKSLAGPDGVYFITGN
;
A
#
# COMPACT_ATOMS: atom_id res chain seq x y z
N THR A 1 -30.35 -6.99 28.20
CA THR A 1 -29.80 -5.66 27.82
C THR A 1 -28.74 -5.81 26.73
N LEU A 2 -28.46 -4.72 26.00
CA LEU A 2 -27.40 -4.75 24.98
C LEU A 2 -26.05 -5.18 25.56
N ALA A 3 -25.71 -4.75 26.75
CA ALA A 3 -24.48 -5.14 27.45
C ALA A 3 -24.39 -6.66 27.72
N GLN A 4 -25.51 -7.32 28.03
CA GLN A 4 -25.53 -8.78 28.23
C GLN A 4 -25.34 -9.52 26.89
N ILE A 5 -25.95 -9.03 25.80
CA ILE A 5 -25.78 -9.57 24.47
C ILE A 5 -24.31 -9.43 24.01
N GLN A 6 -23.73 -8.24 24.19
CA GLN A 6 -22.33 -7.98 23.87
C GLN A 6 -21.39 -8.91 24.68
N LYS A 7 -21.63 -9.05 25.98
CA LYS A 7 -20.86 -9.97 26.83
C LYS A 7 -20.95 -11.40 26.33
N GLN A 8 -22.14 -11.88 26.02
CA GLN A 8 -22.37 -13.23 25.48
C GLN A 8 -21.61 -13.44 24.14
N ILE A 9 -21.62 -12.46 23.24
CA ILE A 9 -20.90 -12.56 21.95
C ILE A 9 -19.39 -12.65 22.20
N ILE A 10 -18.86 -11.82 23.10
CA ILE A 10 -17.43 -11.82 23.44
C ILE A 10 -17.01 -13.16 24.07
N GLU A 11 -17.79 -13.68 25.01
CA GLU A 11 -17.47 -14.92 25.72
C GLU A 11 -17.62 -16.18 24.87
N THR A 12 -18.57 -16.19 23.93
CA THR A 12 -18.90 -17.41 23.17
C THR A 12 -18.35 -17.42 21.74
N GLY A 13 -17.96 -16.26 21.20
CA GLY A 13 -17.61 -16.09 19.80
C GLY A 13 -18.78 -16.36 18.83
N LYS A 14 -20.01 -16.45 19.34
CA LYS A 14 -21.20 -16.79 18.54
C LYS A 14 -22.16 -15.61 18.44
N PRO A 15 -22.88 -15.46 17.31
CA PRO A 15 -23.93 -14.45 17.19
C PRO A 15 -25.02 -14.65 18.26
N ALA A 16 -25.51 -13.55 18.81
CA ALA A 16 -26.62 -13.54 19.77
C ALA A 16 -27.79 -12.69 19.25
N SER A 17 -28.21 -12.99 18.02
CA SER A 17 -29.31 -12.28 17.35
C SER A 17 -30.64 -12.50 18.08
N GLN A 18 -31.39 -11.43 18.29
CA GLN A 18 -32.71 -11.48 18.93
C GLN A 18 -33.72 -10.68 18.10
N MET A 19 -34.96 -11.19 18.08
CA MET A 19 -36.08 -10.43 17.51
C MET A 19 -36.52 -9.38 18.52
N ILE A 20 -36.52 -8.14 18.10
CA ILE A 20 -37.06 -7.00 18.90
C ILE A 20 -38.45 -6.69 18.34
N HIS A 21 -39.47 -6.95 19.13
CA HIS A 21 -40.86 -6.66 18.76
C HIS A 21 -41.23 -5.20 19.12
N ASN A 22 -42.03 -4.57 18.28
CA ASN A 22 -42.57 -3.21 18.50
C ASN A 22 -41.45 -2.15 18.68
N ALA A 23 -40.32 -2.33 18.05
CA ALA A 23 -39.24 -1.35 18.00
C ALA A 23 -39.26 -0.62 16.65
N THR A 24 -39.10 0.67 16.69
CA THR A 24 -38.81 1.53 15.53
C THR A 24 -37.45 2.13 15.71
N ALA A 25 -36.66 2.20 14.62
CA ALA A 25 -35.41 2.91 14.61
C ALA A 25 -35.48 4.02 13.56
N GLU A 26 -35.09 5.22 13.96
CA GLU A 26 -34.89 6.34 13.06
C GLU A 26 -33.40 6.66 13.01
N ILE A 27 -32.83 6.68 11.81
CA ILE A 27 -31.42 6.99 11.60
C ILE A 27 -31.36 8.26 10.75
N ILE A 28 -30.89 9.34 11.34
CA ILE A 28 -30.64 10.59 10.64
C ILE A 28 -29.15 10.67 10.34
N LEU A 29 -28.80 10.67 9.06
CA LEU A 29 -27.42 10.77 8.60
C LEU A 29 -27.20 12.12 7.94
N ALA A 30 -26.20 12.85 8.40
CA ALA A 30 -25.68 14.02 7.72
C ALA A 30 -24.30 13.67 7.15
N LYS A 31 -24.12 13.90 5.84
CA LYS A 31 -22.84 13.70 5.17
C LYS A 31 -22.28 15.06 4.78
N GLU A 32 -21.14 15.41 5.35
CA GLU A 32 -20.31 16.53 4.88
C GLU A 32 -19.19 15.97 4.03
N SER A 33 -19.02 16.47 2.81
CA SER A 33 -17.93 16.10 1.92
C SER A 33 -16.98 17.28 1.77
N LYS A 34 -15.72 17.07 2.15
CA LYS A 34 -14.63 18.03 1.92
C LYS A 34 -13.71 17.47 0.84
N PRO A 35 -13.64 18.09 -0.34
CA PRO A 35 -12.68 17.66 -1.35
C PRO A 35 -11.25 17.91 -0.84
N ILE A 36 -10.37 16.95 -1.07
CA ILE A 36 -8.94 17.08 -0.85
C ILE A 36 -8.27 16.81 -2.19
N GLU A 37 -7.44 17.72 -2.63
CA GLU A 37 -6.62 17.56 -3.82
C GLU A 37 -5.26 17.00 -3.42
N SER A 38 -4.76 16.03 -4.18
CA SER A 38 -3.46 15.41 -3.99
C SER A 38 -2.93 14.93 -5.34
N GLU A 39 -1.65 14.60 -5.42
CA GLU A 39 -0.95 14.31 -6.65
C GLU A 39 -0.16 13.00 -6.55
N ASN A 40 -0.07 12.25 -7.65
CA ASN A 40 0.95 11.22 -7.80
C ASN A 40 2.23 11.88 -8.33
N ILE A 41 3.37 11.45 -7.82
CA ILE A 41 4.69 11.94 -8.26
C ILE A 41 5.31 10.86 -9.13
N ILE A 42 5.71 11.22 -10.35
CA ILE A 42 6.27 10.27 -11.32
C ILE A 42 7.69 10.67 -11.68
N GLY A 43 8.63 9.74 -11.47
CA GLY A 43 10.01 9.80 -11.93
C GLY A 43 10.23 8.84 -13.11
N PHE A 44 11.24 9.11 -13.94
CA PHE A 44 11.50 8.33 -15.13
C PHE A 44 12.99 8.26 -15.46
N VAL A 45 13.46 7.04 -15.79
CA VAL A 45 14.79 6.80 -16.35
C VAL A 45 14.62 6.03 -17.66
N GLU A 46 14.99 6.66 -18.79
CA GLU A 46 14.89 6.02 -20.11
C GLU A 46 15.86 4.84 -20.24
N GLY A 47 15.34 3.76 -20.81
CA GLY A 47 16.12 2.56 -21.14
C GLY A 47 17.12 2.79 -22.28
N SER A 48 18.21 2.03 -22.27
CA SER A 48 19.32 2.18 -23.22
C SER A 48 19.18 1.30 -24.46
N ASP A 49 18.32 0.29 -24.45
CA ASP A 49 18.13 -0.60 -25.60
C ASP A 49 17.05 -0.04 -26.54
N PRO A 50 17.36 0.25 -27.81
CA PRO A 50 16.42 0.81 -28.77
C PRO A 50 15.14 -0.03 -28.99
N LYS A 51 15.20 -1.34 -28.74
CA LYS A 51 14.06 -2.26 -28.88
C LYS A 51 13.23 -2.36 -27.61
N LEU A 52 13.85 -2.20 -26.45
CA LEU A 52 13.24 -2.44 -25.15
C LEU A 52 12.88 -1.15 -24.39
N LYS A 53 13.40 0.01 -24.78
CA LYS A 53 13.19 1.27 -24.06
C LYS A 53 11.74 1.74 -23.96
N ASN A 54 10.87 1.21 -24.82
CA ASN A 54 9.43 1.48 -24.77
C ASN A 54 8.66 0.44 -23.93
N GLU A 55 9.36 -0.47 -23.27
CA GLU A 55 8.82 -1.37 -22.26
C GLU A 55 9.16 -0.81 -20.88
N TYR A 56 8.17 -0.75 -19.99
CA TYR A 56 8.29 -0.08 -18.71
C TYR A 56 8.24 -1.08 -17.55
N VAL A 57 9.16 -0.93 -16.61
CA VAL A 57 9.05 -1.51 -15.27
C VAL A 57 8.71 -0.38 -14.34
N ILE A 58 7.59 -0.50 -13.60
CA ILE A 58 7.12 0.52 -12.67
C ILE A 58 7.47 0.07 -11.25
N LEU A 59 8.11 0.94 -10.50
CA LEU A 59 8.31 0.78 -9.06
C LEU A 59 7.39 1.76 -8.34
N THR A 60 6.65 1.28 -7.35
CA THR A 60 5.64 2.09 -6.64
C THR A 60 5.87 2.07 -5.14
N ALA A 61 5.53 3.17 -4.48
CA ALA A 61 5.34 3.26 -3.04
C ALA A 61 4.27 4.32 -2.77
N HIS A 62 3.39 4.13 -1.78
CA HIS A 62 2.53 5.22 -1.36
C HIS A 62 3.26 6.12 -0.36
N TYR A 63 2.89 7.41 -0.34
CA TYR A 63 3.54 8.40 0.51
C TYR A 63 2.59 9.08 1.51
N ASP A 64 1.32 8.71 1.46
CA ASP A 64 0.34 9.11 2.46
C ASP A 64 0.31 8.14 3.65
N HIS A 65 -0.34 8.57 4.73
CA HIS A 65 -0.68 7.73 5.87
C HIS A 65 -2.00 8.20 6.49
N VAL A 66 -2.51 7.45 7.46
CA VAL A 66 -3.84 7.69 8.07
C VAL A 66 -3.96 9.03 8.82
N GLY A 67 -2.83 9.63 9.21
CA GLY A 67 -2.79 10.97 9.79
C GLY A 67 -3.12 11.02 11.28
N ILE A 68 -4.00 11.93 11.68
CA ILE A 68 -4.32 12.22 13.09
C ILE A 68 -5.70 11.66 13.41
N THR A 69 -5.81 10.92 14.53
CA THR A 69 -7.10 10.38 15.01
C THR A 69 -8.00 11.50 15.53
N PRO A 70 -9.31 11.24 15.67
CA PRO A 70 -10.24 12.21 16.28
C PRO A 70 -9.83 12.66 17.68
N GLU A 71 -9.11 11.81 18.44
CA GLU A 71 -8.60 12.08 19.78
C GLU A 71 -7.27 12.85 19.77
N GLY A 72 -6.73 13.18 18.58
CA GLY A 72 -5.50 13.96 18.41
C GLY A 72 -4.21 13.14 18.43
N GLN A 73 -4.30 11.80 18.40
CA GLN A 73 -3.13 10.95 18.30
C GLN A 73 -2.56 10.98 16.88
N VAL A 74 -1.25 11.22 16.77
CA VAL A 74 -0.54 11.23 15.49
C VAL A 74 -0.10 9.82 15.12
N ASN A 75 -0.48 9.35 13.94
CA ASN A 75 0.05 8.13 13.33
C ASN A 75 1.21 8.56 12.43
N ASN A 76 2.42 8.17 12.79
CA ASN A 76 3.64 8.72 12.18
C ASN A 76 3.94 8.17 10.79
N GLY A 77 3.47 6.95 10.44
CA GLY A 77 3.68 6.36 9.12
C GLY A 77 5.14 6.05 8.78
N ALA A 78 6.00 5.80 9.79
CA ALA A 78 7.43 5.61 9.56
C ALA A 78 7.74 4.35 8.75
N ASP A 79 7.04 3.24 9.05
CA ASP A 79 7.16 1.99 8.32
C ASP A 79 6.11 1.92 7.21
N ASP A 80 4.87 2.22 7.52
CA ASP A 80 3.72 2.32 6.63
C ASP A 80 3.41 3.80 6.29
N ASN A 81 3.86 4.39 5.17
CA ASN A 81 4.82 3.78 4.25
C ASN A 81 6.02 4.71 4.00
N GLY A 82 6.53 5.35 5.07
CA GLY A 82 7.77 6.12 5.01
C GLY A 82 8.95 5.26 4.53
N SER A 83 9.01 3.99 4.97
CA SER A 83 10.07 3.06 4.59
C SER A 83 10.07 2.77 3.08
N GLY A 84 8.92 2.47 2.47
CA GLY A 84 8.80 2.25 1.03
C GLY A 84 9.06 3.51 0.22
N THR A 85 8.53 4.66 0.68
CA THR A 85 8.76 5.96 0.05
C THR A 85 10.24 6.31 -0.04
N VAL A 86 11.00 6.15 1.06
CA VAL A 86 12.44 6.44 1.09
C VAL A 86 13.22 5.40 0.28
N ALA A 87 12.89 4.12 0.41
CA ALA A 87 13.52 3.07 -0.39
C ALA A 87 13.36 3.33 -1.89
N LEU A 88 12.19 3.78 -2.34
CA LEU A 88 11.94 4.12 -3.73
C LEU A 88 12.77 5.34 -4.18
N LEU A 89 13.00 6.32 -3.31
CA LEU A 89 13.88 7.47 -3.59
C LEU A 89 15.33 7.02 -3.78
N GLU A 90 15.85 6.20 -2.89
CA GLU A 90 17.21 5.64 -2.98
C GLU A 90 17.41 4.81 -4.26
N VAL A 91 16.41 3.99 -4.62
CA VAL A 91 16.42 3.22 -5.86
C VAL A 91 16.39 4.13 -7.07
N ALA A 92 15.58 5.19 -7.05
CA ALA A 92 15.51 6.17 -8.14
C ALA A 92 16.84 6.92 -8.32
N GLU A 93 17.48 7.32 -7.21
CA GLU A 93 18.82 7.93 -7.24
C GLU A 93 19.82 6.95 -7.85
N ALA A 94 19.88 5.70 -7.37
CA ALA A 94 20.79 4.68 -7.90
C ALA A 94 20.65 4.50 -9.41
N PHE A 95 19.43 4.40 -9.93
CA PHE A 95 19.17 4.33 -11.38
C PHE A 95 19.58 5.62 -12.12
N SER A 96 19.42 6.77 -11.50
CA SER A 96 19.75 8.08 -12.12
C SER A 96 21.25 8.22 -12.39
N ILE A 97 22.10 7.74 -11.48
CA ILE A 97 23.56 7.87 -11.54
C ILE A 97 24.26 6.67 -12.19
N MET A 98 23.52 5.60 -12.55
CA MET A 98 24.09 4.42 -13.20
C MET A 98 24.81 4.79 -14.51
N LYS A 99 26.07 4.38 -14.65
CA LYS A 99 26.86 4.55 -15.90
C LYS A 99 26.28 3.74 -17.06
N LYS A 100 25.80 2.53 -16.78
CA LYS A 100 25.15 1.66 -17.76
C LYS A 100 23.64 1.61 -17.41
N LYS A 101 22.84 2.30 -18.18
CA LYS A 101 21.38 2.30 -18.02
C LYS A 101 20.81 0.89 -18.29
N PRO A 102 19.68 0.53 -17.65
CA PRO A 102 18.96 -0.71 -17.97
C PRO A 102 18.50 -0.70 -19.42
N GLY A 103 18.23 -1.87 -20.00
CA GLY A 103 17.70 -1.95 -21.36
C GLY A 103 16.30 -1.38 -21.47
N ARG A 104 15.43 -1.69 -20.49
CA ARG A 104 14.06 -1.16 -20.36
C ARG A 104 14.04 0.14 -19.60
N SER A 105 13.00 0.91 -19.81
CA SER A 105 12.74 2.13 -19.05
C SER A 105 12.19 1.81 -17.67
N ILE A 106 12.60 2.60 -16.68
CA ILE A 106 12.16 2.47 -15.30
C ILE A 106 11.31 3.68 -14.94
N VAL A 107 10.13 3.43 -14.39
CA VAL A 107 9.21 4.44 -13.87
C VAL A 107 9.15 4.31 -12.37
N PHE A 108 9.25 5.40 -11.66
CA PHE A 108 9.09 5.49 -10.21
C PHE A 108 7.80 6.25 -9.94
N ALA A 109 6.89 5.69 -9.17
CA ALA A 109 5.61 6.31 -8.89
C ALA A 109 5.36 6.34 -7.37
N TRP A 110 5.43 7.53 -6.79
CA TRP A 110 4.94 7.77 -5.43
C TRP A 110 3.47 8.09 -5.54
N VAL A 111 2.64 7.18 -5.07
CA VAL A 111 1.17 7.28 -5.19
C VAL A 111 0.57 7.83 -3.91
N THR A 112 -0.51 8.59 -4.05
CA THR A 112 -1.24 9.21 -2.94
C THR A 112 -2.50 8.44 -2.59
N ALA A 113 -3.05 8.72 -1.40
CA ALA A 113 -4.36 8.25 -0.95
C ALA A 113 -4.54 6.71 -1.05
N GLU A 114 -3.47 5.99 -0.74
CA GLU A 114 -3.48 4.53 -0.59
C GLU A 114 -4.41 4.14 0.55
N GLU A 115 -4.24 4.77 1.71
CA GLU A 115 -4.99 4.57 2.96
C GLU A 115 -6.48 4.93 2.87
N LYS A 116 -6.87 5.58 1.79
CA LYS A 116 -8.26 5.95 1.51
C LYS A 116 -8.95 5.04 0.50
N GLY A 117 -8.25 4.01 0.03
CA GLY A 117 -8.76 3.02 -0.92
C GLY A 117 -8.05 3.05 -2.26
N LEU A 118 -6.72 3.13 -2.26
CA LEU A 118 -5.86 3.00 -3.44
C LEU A 118 -6.15 4.06 -4.53
N PHE A 119 -6.60 5.26 -4.14
CA PHE A 119 -7.07 6.25 -5.13
C PHE A 119 -5.96 6.71 -6.08
N GLY A 120 -4.73 6.90 -5.59
CA GLY A 120 -3.61 7.34 -6.42
C GLY A 120 -3.21 6.30 -7.46
N SER A 121 -3.04 5.05 -7.07
CA SER A 121 -2.69 3.94 -7.99
C SER A 121 -3.84 3.67 -8.97
N ARG A 122 -5.08 3.72 -8.52
CA ARG A 122 -6.26 3.63 -9.38
C ARG A 122 -6.29 4.75 -10.40
N TYR A 123 -6.07 6.01 -9.99
CA TYR A 123 -6.01 7.14 -10.90
C TYR A 123 -4.93 6.95 -11.97
N TYR A 124 -3.75 6.44 -11.57
CA TYR A 124 -2.69 6.14 -12.53
C TYR A 124 -3.11 5.08 -13.56
N THR A 125 -3.81 4.03 -13.14
CA THR A 125 -4.25 2.98 -14.07
C THR A 125 -5.36 3.46 -15.02
N GLU A 126 -6.19 4.41 -14.59
CA GLU A 126 -7.24 5.03 -15.42
C GLU A 126 -6.67 6.15 -16.31
N ASN A 127 -5.58 6.82 -15.90
CA ASN A 127 -4.94 7.95 -16.58
C ASN A 127 -3.41 7.75 -16.64
N PRO A 128 -2.91 6.72 -17.31
CA PRO A 128 -1.49 6.36 -17.25
C PRO A 128 -0.63 7.35 -18.02
N VAL A 129 0.48 7.78 -17.41
CA VAL A 129 1.50 8.61 -18.06
C VAL A 129 2.25 7.80 -19.13
N PHE A 130 2.48 6.52 -18.88
CA PHE A 130 3.07 5.57 -19.80
C PHE A 130 2.05 4.47 -20.13
N PRO A 131 1.96 3.99 -21.39
CA PRO A 131 0.94 3.02 -21.79
C PRO A 131 0.99 1.74 -20.96
N LEU A 132 -0.14 1.34 -20.37
CA LEU A 132 -0.23 0.09 -19.60
C LEU A 132 0.09 -1.14 -20.44
N SER A 133 -0.24 -1.11 -21.76
CA SER A 133 0.09 -2.18 -22.70
C SER A 133 1.60 -2.39 -22.90
N GLN A 134 2.42 -1.44 -22.51
CA GLN A 134 3.89 -1.49 -22.55
C GLN A 134 4.49 -1.65 -21.16
N THR A 135 3.67 -1.67 -20.11
CA THR A 135 4.11 -1.94 -18.74
C THR A 135 4.20 -3.45 -18.52
N ILE A 136 5.41 -3.94 -18.32
CA ILE A 136 5.69 -5.38 -18.21
C ILE A 136 5.70 -5.91 -16.78
N ALA A 137 5.95 -5.03 -15.80
CA ALA A 137 5.95 -5.38 -14.39
C ALA A 137 5.68 -4.15 -13.52
N ASN A 138 5.08 -4.38 -12.35
CA ASN A 138 5.04 -3.44 -11.23
C ASN A 138 5.70 -4.10 -10.02
N ILE A 139 6.53 -3.34 -9.31
CA ILE A 139 7.14 -3.72 -8.04
C ILE A 139 6.70 -2.69 -7.01
N ASN A 140 5.88 -3.11 -6.05
CA ASN A 140 5.41 -2.24 -4.96
C ASN A 140 6.29 -2.39 -3.73
N LEU A 141 6.67 -1.26 -3.13
CA LEU A 141 7.46 -1.17 -1.91
C LEU A 141 6.55 -0.66 -0.81
N ASP A 142 6.25 -1.53 0.16
CA ASP A 142 5.37 -1.22 1.26
C ASP A 142 5.84 -1.92 2.53
N MET A 143 5.94 -1.14 3.63
CA MET A 143 6.38 -1.62 4.93
C MET A 143 7.70 -2.41 4.88
N VAL A 144 8.70 -1.90 4.15
CA VAL A 144 10.00 -2.56 3.94
C VAL A 144 11.02 -2.25 5.04
N GLY A 145 10.63 -1.50 6.06
CA GLY A 145 11.50 -1.04 7.15
C GLY A 145 11.67 -2.05 8.28
N ARG A 146 11.04 -3.22 8.25
CA ARG A 146 11.11 -4.23 9.30
C ARG A 146 11.56 -5.58 8.79
N SER A 147 12.37 -6.25 9.62
CA SER A 147 12.60 -7.70 9.50
C SER A 147 11.56 -8.45 10.33
N ALA A 148 11.20 -9.67 9.91
CA ALA A 148 10.35 -10.52 10.74
C ALA A 148 11.10 -10.94 12.01
N PRO A 149 10.41 -10.99 13.18
CA PRO A 149 10.99 -11.55 14.38
C PRO A 149 11.39 -13.02 14.15
N THR A 150 12.62 -13.38 14.52
CA THR A 150 13.12 -14.74 14.38
C THR A 150 12.32 -15.78 15.18
N GLU A 151 11.61 -15.35 16.23
CA GLU A 151 10.75 -16.21 17.06
C GLU A 151 9.46 -16.66 16.33
N ASN A 152 9.00 -15.88 15.34
CA ASN A 152 7.82 -16.18 14.55
C ASN A 152 8.18 -16.45 13.09
N GLY A 153 9.29 -17.13 12.83
CA GLY A 153 9.81 -17.39 11.50
C GLY A 153 8.74 -17.73 10.44
N PRO A 154 9.11 -17.80 9.17
CA PRO A 154 8.17 -18.02 8.07
C PRO A 154 7.29 -19.24 8.31
N VAL A 155 5.97 -19.05 8.15
CA VAL A 155 4.96 -20.10 8.41
C VAL A 155 4.78 -21.04 7.23
N THR A 156 5.13 -20.62 6.01
CA THR A 156 5.05 -21.42 4.79
C THR A 156 6.42 -21.71 4.21
N ASP A 157 6.54 -22.77 3.39
CA ASP A 157 7.81 -23.09 2.71
C ASP A 157 8.18 -22.04 1.66
N VAL A 158 7.22 -21.34 1.09
CA VAL A 158 7.44 -20.21 0.18
C VAL A 158 8.04 -19.04 0.96
N GLU A 159 7.45 -18.67 2.10
CA GLU A 159 7.98 -17.62 2.97
C GLU A 159 9.39 -17.95 3.45
N LYS A 160 9.67 -19.22 3.82
CA LYS A 160 11.04 -19.68 4.16
C LYS A 160 12.02 -19.53 3.02
N SER A 161 11.59 -19.75 1.78
CA SER A 161 12.47 -19.61 0.60
C SER A 161 12.75 -18.16 0.22
N LEU A 162 11.82 -17.25 0.57
CA LEU A 162 11.90 -15.80 0.31
C LEU A 162 12.53 -15.03 1.47
N ALA A 163 12.51 -15.59 2.68
CA ALA A 163 13.19 -15.02 3.84
C ALA A 163 14.69 -15.08 3.66
N GLY A 164 15.36 -13.93 3.62
CA GLY A 164 16.81 -13.88 3.72
C GLY A 164 17.28 -14.35 5.11
N PRO A 165 18.60 -14.49 5.32
CA PRO A 165 19.17 -14.93 6.60
C PRO A 165 18.78 -14.03 7.78
N ASP A 166 18.36 -12.81 7.52
CA ASP A 166 17.93 -11.81 8.51
C ASP A 166 16.41 -11.67 8.61
N GLY A 167 15.64 -12.58 8.00
CA GLY A 167 14.17 -12.59 8.09
C GLY A 167 13.47 -11.46 7.33
N VAL A 168 14.04 -10.99 6.24
CA VAL A 168 13.38 -10.02 5.34
C VAL A 168 12.35 -10.75 4.49
N TYR A 169 11.09 -10.33 4.53
CA TYR A 169 10.02 -10.88 3.71
C TYR A 169 9.75 -9.99 2.51
N PHE A 170 9.66 -10.62 1.36
CA PHE A 170 9.02 -10.02 0.20
C PHE A 170 7.60 -10.57 0.12
N ILE A 171 6.60 -9.73 0.33
CA ILE A 171 5.20 -10.09 0.08
C ILE A 171 4.93 -9.83 -1.39
N THR A 172 4.83 -10.89 -2.17
CA THR A 172 4.28 -10.80 -3.52
C THR A 172 2.77 -10.99 -3.42
N GLY A 173 2.01 -9.89 -3.52
CA GLY A 173 0.56 -9.95 -3.72
C GLY A 173 0.23 -10.22 -5.19
N ASN A 174 -0.82 -11.02 -5.41
CA ASN A 174 -1.43 -11.19 -6.73
C ASN A 174 -2.27 -9.97 -7.08
#